data_f5c4e3fdf70742f75cfcb21b0ceb0732
#
_entry.id   f5c4e3fdf70742f75cfcb21b0ceb0732
#
_cell.length_a   1.000
_cell.length_b   1.000
_cell.length_c   1.000
_cell.angle_alpha   90.00
_cell.angle_beta   90.00
_cell.angle_gamma   90.00
#
_symmetry.space_group_name_H-M   'P 1'
#
loop_
_entity.id
_entity.type
_entity.pdbx_description
1 polymer ?
#
loop_
_entity_poly.entity_id
_entity_poly.type
_entity_poly.pdbx_seq_one_letter_code
_entity_poly.pdbx_strand_id
1 'polypeptide(L)'
;NLIKLKIIGTFIYHMMCRKKKIYNYFEEDGFYDKENIPEALVDCYYEAAHIGGMNAKNLYTSLKGRYTNVNVIRALKEINNNVHILASEELPNIRKNMKEYQYHNPAVEVEYLDYVKELPQLEAPEKVLDYLKIYM
;
A
#
# COMPACT_ATOMS: atom_id res chain seq x y z
N ASN A 1 7.82 -7.15 -21.12
CA ASN A 1 6.75 -6.58 -20.28
C ASN A 1 5.38 -7.05 -20.80
N LEU A 2 5.04 -8.34 -20.54
CA LEU A 2 3.82 -9.03 -21.00
C LEU A 2 2.51 -8.31 -20.60
N ILE A 3 2.52 -7.63 -19.45
CA ILE A 3 1.38 -6.84 -18.94
C ILE A 3 0.96 -5.70 -19.88
N LYS A 4 1.89 -5.18 -20.71
CA LYS A 4 1.60 -4.09 -21.65
C LYS A 4 0.89 -4.59 -22.91
N LEU A 5 0.89 -5.87 -23.20
CA LEU A 5 0.16 -6.44 -24.32
C LEU A 5 -1.36 -6.41 -24.03
N LYS A 6 -2.14 -5.86 -24.96
CA LYS A 6 -3.56 -5.57 -24.76
C LYS A 6 -4.38 -6.78 -24.30
N ILE A 7 -4.19 -7.94 -24.93
CA ILE A 7 -4.93 -9.16 -24.61
C ILE A 7 -4.40 -9.83 -23.35
N ILE A 8 -3.08 -10.06 -23.29
CA ILE A 8 -2.43 -10.73 -22.15
C ILE A 8 -2.57 -9.90 -20.87
N GLY A 9 -2.37 -8.58 -20.97
CA GLY A 9 -2.53 -7.68 -19.83
C GLY A 9 -3.97 -7.66 -19.31
N THR A 10 -4.98 -7.75 -20.18
CA THR A 10 -6.38 -7.87 -19.75
C THR A 10 -6.64 -9.17 -19.01
N PHE A 11 -6.14 -10.27 -19.53
CA PHE A 11 -6.27 -11.57 -18.86
C PHE A 11 -5.59 -11.58 -17.48
N ILE A 12 -4.35 -11.10 -17.40
CA ILE A 12 -3.63 -10.99 -16.13
C ILE A 12 -4.38 -10.10 -15.14
N TYR A 13 -4.87 -8.94 -15.60
CA TYR A 13 -5.63 -8.03 -14.76
C TYR A 13 -6.87 -8.71 -14.15
N HIS A 14 -7.71 -9.33 -14.96
CA HIS A 14 -8.90 -10.05 -14.46
C HIS A 14 -8.55 -11.23 -13.56
N MET A 15 -7.44 -11.89 -13.80
CA MET A 15 -6.96 -12.95 -12.92
C MET A 15 -6.55 -12.41 -11.54
N MET A 16 -5.88 -11.24 -11.50
CA MET A 16 -5.44 -10.60 -10.26
C MET A 16 -6.58 -9.96 -9.47
N CYS A 17 -7.64 -9.50 -10.16
CA CYS A 17 -8.81 -8.86 -9.54
C CYS A 17 -9.90 -9.84 -9.09
N ARG A 18 -9.64 -11.16 -9.02
CA ARG A 18 -10.58 -12.12 -8.47
C ARG A 18 -10.71 -11.96 -6.95
N LYS A 19 -11.93 -12.12 -6.39
CA LYS A 19 -12.16 -12.05 -4.94
C LYS A 19 -11.17 -12.89 -4.14
N LYS A 20 -10.90 -14.13 -4.56
CA LYS A 20 -9.91 -15.00 -3.92
C LYS A 20 -8.50 -14.40 -3.89
N LYS A 21 -8.09 -13.70 -4.95
CA LYS A 21 -6.76 -13.05 -4.98
C LYS A 21 -6.70 -11.82 -4.10
N ILE A 22 -7.79 -11.06 -4.03
CA ILE A 22 -7.93 -9.92 -3.12
C ILE A 22 -7.91 -10.39 -1.68
N TYR A 23 -8.67 -11.44 -1.36
CA TYR A 23 -8.67 -12.05 -0.03
C TYR A 23 -7.28 -12.55 0.38
N ASN A 24 -6.60 -13.30 -0.52
CA ASN A 24 -5.24 -13.78 -0.26
C ASN A 24 -4.26 -12.63 0.01
N TYR A 25 -4.38 -11.52 -0.71
CA TYR A 25 -3.55 -10.33 -0.44
C TYR A 25 -3.80 -9.78 0.97
N PHE A 26 -5.06 -9.68 1.39
CA PHE A 26 -5.36 -9.24 2.76
C PHE A 26 -4.83 -10.21 3.81
N GLU A 27 -4.92 -11.50 3.58
CA GLU A 27 -4.43 -12.55 4.47
C GLU A 27 -2.90 -12.60 4.55
N GLU A 28 -2.21 -12.44 3.42
CA GLU A 28 -0.75 -12.54 3.34
C GLU A 28 -0.05 -11.24 3.75
N ASP A 29 -0.49 -10.11 3.20
CA ASP A 29 0.22 -8.84 3.28
C ASP A 29 -0.60 -7.71 3.95
N GLY A 30 -1.91 -7.67 3.76
CA GLY A 30 -2.76 -6.54 4.12
C GLY A 30 -3.04 -6.42 5.61
N PHE A 31 -3.35 -7.53 6.29
CA PHE A 31 -3.78 -7.59 7.67
C PHE A 31 -2.88 -8.47 8.54
N TYR A 32 -2.60 -8.03 9.74
CA TYR A 32 -1.95 -8.83 10.78
C TYR A 32 -2.92 -9.89 11.31
N ASP A 33 -4.13 -9.45 11.66
CA ASP A 33 -5.21 -10.32 12.14
C ASP A 33 -6.02 -10.88 10.96
N LYS A 34 -5.63 -12.08 10.55
CA LYS A 34 -6.24 -12.78 9.41
C LYS A 34 -7.68 -13.24 9.65
N GLU A 35 -8.07 -13.38 10.91
CA GLU A 35 -9.41 -13.86 11.28
C GLU A 35 -10.44 -12.74 11.19
N ASN A 36 -10.00 -11.49 11.24
CA ASN A 36 -10.85 -10.30 11.26
C ASN A 36 -10.88 -9.55 9.91
N ILE A 37 -10.60 -10.21 8.79
CA ILE A 37 -10.72 -9.59 7.46
C ILE A 37 -12.21 -9.46 7.10
N PRO A 38 -12.76 -8.23 6.98
CA PRO A 38 -14.17 -8.06 6.67
C PRO A 38 -14.50 -8.51 5.25
N GLU A 39 -15.46 -9.40 5.07
CA GLU A 39 -15.90 -9.84 3.74
C GLU A 39 -16.38 -8.66 2.88
N ALA A 40 -17.09 -7.71 3.48
CA ALA A 40 -17.52 -6.48 2.82
C ALA A 40 -16.36 -5.66 2.23
N LEU A 41 -15.18 -5.70 2.86
CA LEU A 41 -13.98 -5.04 2.35
C LEU A 41 -13.47 -5.73 1.08
N VAL A 42 -13.46 -7.06 1.07
CA VAL A 42 -13.09 -7.86 -0.12
C VAL A 42 -14.02 -7.55 -1.28
N ASP A 43 -15.32 -7.42 -1.01
CA ASP A 43 -16.33 -7.08 -2.01
C ASP A 43 -16.14 -5.65 -2.54
N CYS A 44 -15.88 -4.71 -1.66
CA CYS A 44 -15.57 -3.32 -2.02
C CYS A 44 -14.37 -3.22 -2.97
N TYR A 45 -13.28 -3.92 -2.65
CA TYR A 45 -12.08 -3.95 -3.50
C TYR A 45 -12.34 -4.65 -4.84
N TYR A 46 -13.14 -5.72 -4.80
CA TYR A 46 -13.54 -6.42 -6.02
C TYR A 46 -14.36 -5.52 -6.95
N GLU A 47 -15.36 -4.85 -6.42
CA GLU A 47 -16.21 -3.93 -7.19
C GLU A 47 -15.39 -2.74 -7.72
N ALA A 48 -14.58 -2.11 -6.88
CA ALA A 48 -13.69 -1.02 -7.28
C ALA A 48 -12.78 -1.40 -8.46
N ALA A 49 -12.23 -2.61 -8.44
CA ALA A 49 -11.41 -3.13 -9.53
C ALA A 49 -12.19 -3.34 -10.84
N HIS A 50 -13.52 -3.44 -10.80
CA HIS A 50 -14.34 -3.73 -11.99
C HIS A 50 -15.14 -2.53 -12.50
N ILE A 51 -15.44 -1.53 -11.66
CA ILE A 51 -16.20 -0.33 -12.04
C ILE A 51 -15.53 0.45 -13.17
N GLY A 52 -14.21 0.55 -13.16
CA GLY A 52 -13.47 1.32 -14.16
C GLY A 52 -13.26 0.61 -15.50
N GLY A 53 -13.63 -0.66 -15.64
CA GLY A 53 -13.43 -1.45 -16.86
C GLY A 53 -11.97 -1.37 -17.36
N MET A 54 -11.80 -0.99 -18.64
CA MET A 54 -10.47 -0.83 -19.26
C MET A 54 -9.62 0.27 -18.62
N ASN A 55 -10.23 1.29 -18.02
CA ASN A 55 -9.49 2.37 -17.35
C ASN A 55 -8.81 1.87 -16.06
N ALA A 56 -9.47 1.04 -15.28
CA ALA A 56 -8.89 0.42 -14.09
C ALA A 56 -7.67 -0.45 -14.44
N LYS A 57 -7.77 -1.25 -15.52
CA LYS A 57 -6.62 -1.99 -16.04
C LYS A 57 -5.47 -1.06 -16.44
N ASN A 58 -5.76 0.03 -17.16
CA ASN A 58 -4.73 0.96 -17.61
C ASN A 58 -4.03 1.63 -16.43
N LEU A 59 -4.78 2.00 -15.39
CA LEU A 59 -4.23 2.51 -14.13
C LEU A 59 -3.30 1.48 -13.48
N TYR A 60 -3.76 0.24 -13.33
CA TYR A 60 -2.97 -0.84 -12.75
C TYR A 60 -1.67 -1.09 -13.53
N THR A 61 -1.73 -1.16 -14.87
CA THR A 61 -0.54 -1.37 -15.70
C THR A 61 0.43 -0.19 -15.66
N SER A 62 -0.07 1.02 -15.52
CA SER A 62 0.74 2.23 -15.36
C SER A 62 1.46 2.24 -14.01
N LEU A 63 0.75 1.95 -12.93
CA LEU A 63 1.33 1.83 -11.60
C LEU A 63 2.44 0.78 -11.57
N LYS A 64 2.14 -0.45 -11.97
CA LYS A 64 3.12 -1.55 -11.99
C LYS A 64 4.28 -1.34 -12.98
N GLY A 65 4.07 -0.58 -14.04
CA GLY A 65 5.06 -0.39 -15.10
C GLY A 65 5.99 0.81 -14.94
N ARG A 66 5.59 1.82 -14.17
CA ARG A 66 6.33 3.09 -14.06
C ARG A 66 6.38 3.65 -12.65
N TYR A 67 5.24 3.74 -11.96
CA TYR A 67 5.12 4.54 -10.74
C TYR A 67 5.58 3.83 -9.48
N THR A 68 5.68 2.51 -9.49
CA THR A 68 6.25 1.73 -8.37
C THR A 68 7.79 1.76 -8.33
N ASN A 69 8.44 2.33 -9.35
CA ASN A 69 9.90 2.48 -9.43
C ASN A 69 10.36 3.91 -9.11
N VAL A 70 9.61 4.65 -8.33
CA VAL A 70 10.01 5.99 -7.89
C VAL A 70 11.21 5.88 -6.96
N ASN A 71 12.22 6.70 -7.21
CA ASN A 71 13.36 6.82 -6.31
C ASN A 71 12.97 7.69 -5.11
N VAL A 72 12.47 7.04 -4.06
CA VAL A 72 12.01 7.71 -2.83
C VAL A 72 13.15 8.48 -2.17
N ILE A 73 14.36 7.96 -2.15
CA ILE A 73 15.54 8.61 -1.57
C ILE A 73 15.82 9.96 -2.25
N ARG A 74 15.71 10.00 -3.58
CA ARG A 74 15.89 11.26 -4.30
C ARG A 74 14.80 12.27 -3.94
N ALA A 75 13.55 11.84 -3.89
CA ALA A 75 12.44 12.71 -3.50
C ALA A 75 12.62 13.26 -2.08
N LEU A 76 13.01 12.41 -1.13
CA LEU A 76 13.25 12.83 0.26
C LEU A 76 14.34 13.89 0.38
N LYS A 77 15.39 13.82 -0.43
CA LYS A 77 16.46 14.84 -0.44
C LYS A 77 16.02 16.21 -0.94
N GLU A 78 14.98 16.26 -1.75
CA GLU A 78 14.45 17.48 -2.37
C GLU A 78 13.29 18.10 -1.57
N ILE A 79 12.69 17.36 -0.62
CA ILE A 79 11.56 17.83 0.21
C ILE A 79 12.09 18.64 1.40
N ASN A 80 11.55 19.85 1.58
CA ASN A 80 11.86 20.72 2.73
C ASN A 80 10.76 20.72 3.81
N ASN A 81 9.75 19.87 3.66
CA ASN A 81 8.66 19.74 4.61
C ASN A 81 8.94 18.62 5.62
N ASN A 82 8.32 18.70 6.78
CA ASN A 82 8.28 17.56 7.69
C ASN A 82 7.53 16.40 7.02
N VAL A 83 8.08 15.21 7.18
CA VAL A 83 7.51 13.96 6.65
C VAL A 83 7.25 13.02 7.81
N HIS A 84 5.99 12.76 8.09
CA HIS A 84 5.58 11.82 9.12
C HIS A 84 5.19 10.48 8.50
N ILE A 85 5.79 9.41 8.96
CA ILE A 85 5.59 8.05 8.46
C ILE A 85 5.04 7.17 9.59
N LEU A 86 3.87 6.60 9.37
CA LEU A 86 3.38 5.47 10.16
C LEU A 86 3.87 4.18 9.54
N ALA A 87 4.71 3.46 10.25
CA ALA A 87 5.35 2.25 9.76
C ALA A 87 4.90 1.03 10.57
N SER A 88 4.50 -0.03 9.90
CA SER A 88 4.21 -1.29 10.57
C SER A 88 5.50 -2.00 10.97
N GLU A 89 5.61 -2.43 12.24
CA GLU A 89 6.73 -3.25 12.73
C GLU A 89 6.77 -4.63 12.06
N GLU A 90 5.64 -5.10 11.58
CA GLU A 90 5.50 -6.45 11.02
C GLU A 90 6.05 -6.56 9.59
N LEU A 91 6.37 -5.43 8.95
CA LEU A 91 6.92 -5.44 7.60
C LEU A 91 8.42 -5.76 7.59
N PRO A 92 8.88 -6.60 6.66
CA PRO A 92 10.28 -6.99 6.59
C PRO A 92 11.19 -5.78 6.30
N ASN A 93 12.30 -5.71 7.03
CA ASN A 93 13.31 -4.64 6.89
C ASN A 93 12.81 -3.21 7.16
N ILE A 94 11.63 -3.03 7.72
CA ILE A 94 11.03 -1.70 7.91
C ILE A 94 11.95 -0.75 8.67
N ARG A 95 12.50 -1.17 9.80
CA ARG A 95 13.41 -0.34 10.61
C ARG A 95 14.67 0.07 9.85
N LYS A 96 15.21 -0.82 9.01
CA LYS A 96 16.36 -0.50 8.16
C LYS A 96 16.00 0.56 7.13
N ASN A 97 14.87 0.39 6.45
CA ASN A 97 14.39 1.32 5.42
C ASN A 97 14.08 2.70 6.02
N MET A 98 13.44 2.74 7.19
CA MET A 98 13.12 4.00 7.86
C MET A 98 14.37 4.74 8.34
N LYS A 99 15.37 4.03 8.87
CA LYS A 99 16.68 4.63 9.20
C LYS A 99 17.38 5.20 7.98
N GLU A 100 17.29 4.55 6.83
CA GLU A 100 17.84 5.06 5.58
C GLU A 100 17.11 6.35 5.14
N TYR A 101 15.79 6.41 5.27
CA TYR A 101 15.01 7.63 4.98
C TYR A 101 15.40 8.79 5.90
N GLN A 102 15.49 8.56 7.20
CA GLN A 102 15.93 9.55 8.19
C GLN A 102 17.36 10.01 7.95
N TYR A 103 18.26 9.13 7.52
CA TYR A 103 19.63 9.49 7.14
C TYR A 103 19.66 10.47 5.95
N HIS A 104 18.77 10.31 4.98
CA HIS A 104 18.71 11.17 3.81
C HIS A 104 17.91 12.46 4.01
N ASN A 105 16.96 12.45 4.94
CA ASN A 105 16.21 13.64 5.34
C ASN A 105 15.91 13.60 6.85
N PRO A 106 16.61 14.40 7.66
CA PRO A 106 16.41 14.46 9.11
C PRO A 106 15.00 14.93 9.54
N ALA A 107 14.23 15.55 8.64
CA ALA A 107 12.83 15.95 8.90
C ALA A 107 11.84 14.79 8.76
N VAL A 108 12.33 13.56 8.52
CA VAL A 108 11.51 12.33 8.53
C VAL A 108 11.34 11.85 9.96
N GLU A 109 10.12 11.89 10.44
CA GLU A 109 9.70 11.32 11.72
C GLU A 109 8.95 10.01 11.47
N VAL A 110 9.29 8.98 12.25
CA VAL A 110 8.70 7.64 12.07
C VAL A 110 8.08 7.17 13.37
N GLU A 111 6.80 6.86 13.31
CA GLU A 111 6.08 6.15 14.36
C GLU A 111 5.85 4.71 13.96
N TYR A 112 6.11 3.78 14.87
CA TYR A 112 5.96 2.35 14.60
C TYR A 112 4.69 1.81 15.24
N LEU A 113 3.92 1.09 14.43
CA LEU A 113 2.67 0.47 14.85
C LEU A 113 2.84 -1.05 14.96
N ASP A 114 2.57 -1.58 16.15
CA ASP A 114 2.55 -3.03 16.40
C ASP A 114 1.21 -3.63 16.00
N TYR A 115 1.25 -4.91 15.61
CA TYR A 115 0.05 -5.72 15.30
C TYR A 115 -0.81 -5.14 14.19
N VAL A 116 -0.18 -4.55 13.20
CA VAL A 116 -0.79 -4.11 11.94
C VAL A 116 0.16 -4.43 10.78
N LYS A 117 -0.37 -4.56 9.57
CA LYS A 117 0.45 -4.75 8.37
C LYS A 117 0.36 -3.55 7.42
N GLU A 118 0.18 -3.81 6.10
CA GLU A 118 0.23 -2.77 5.07
C GLU A 118 -0.95 -1.78 5.10
N LEU A 119 -2.04 -2.15 5.78
CA LEU A 119 -3.28 -1.36 5.78
C LEU A 119 -3.69 -0.91 7.20
N PRO A 120 -2.83 -0.20 7.95
CA PRO A 120 -3.11 0.19 9.33
C PRO A 120 -4.39 1.03 9.47
N GLN A 121 -4.74 1.83 8.48
CA GLN A 121 -5.96 2.64 8.45
C GLN A 121 -7.24 1.81 8.38
N LEU A 122 -7.17 0.56 7.94
CA LEU A 122 -8.29 -0.38 7.89
C LEU A 122 -8.28 -1.34 9.09
N GLU A 123 -7.09 -1.70 9.56
CA GLU A 123 -6.90 -2.67 10.63
C GLU A 123 -6.95 -2.03 12.03
N ALA A 124 -6.39 -0.82 12.18
CA ALA A 124 -6.34 -0.09 13.43
C ALA A 124 -6.63 1.41 13.23
N PRO A 125 -7.82 1.78 12.72
CA PRO A 125 -8.16 3.15 12.37
C PRO A 125 -8.02 4.13 13.55
N GLU A 126 -8.33 3.69 14.78
CA GLU A 126 -8.20 4.50 15.97
C GLU A 126 -6.75 4.92 16.24
N LYS A 127 -5.79 3.99 16.12
CA LYS A 127 -4.38 4.30 16.29
C LYS A 127 -3.90 5.33 15.24
N VAL A 128 -4.32 5.15 14.00
CA VAL A 128 -3.99 6.07 12.90
C VAL A 128 -4.60 7.45 13.15
N LEU A 129 -5.87 7.49 13.59
CA LEU A 129 -6.57 8.74 13.89
C LEU A 129 -5.90 9.49 15.05
N ASP A 130 -5.54 8.79 16.12
CA ASP A 130 -4.89 9.42 17.28
C ASP A 130 -3.53 10.02 16.90
N TYR A 131 -2.77 9.33 16.06
CA TYR A 131 -1.54 9.88 15.53
C TYR A 131 -1.78 11.14 14.68
N LEU A 132 -2.76 11.11 13.78
CA LEU A 132 -3.07 12.27 12.93
C LEU A 132 -3.49 13.49 13.74
N LYS A 133 -4.21 13.32 14.86
CA LYS A 133 -4.61 14.42 15.76
C LYS A 133 -3.43 15.18 16.38
N ILE A 134 -2.25 14.55 16.48
CA ILE A 134 -1.05 15.19 17.03
C ILE A 134 -0.50 16.23 16.04
N TYR A 135 -0.73 16.03 14.73
CA TYR A 135 -0.13 16.83 13.65
C TYR A 135 -1.15 17.71 12.91
N MET A 136 -2.42 17.65 13.27
CA MET A 136 -3.49 18.50 12.74
C MET A 136 -3.81 19.66 13.67
#